data_91a964b10f5b0dee2339a2165d1057e2
#
_entry.id   91a964b10f5b0dee2339a2165d1057e2
#
_cell.length_a   1.000
_cell.length_b   1.000
_cell.length_c   1.000
_cell.angle_alpha   90.00
_cell.angle_beta   90.00
_cell.angle_gamma   90.00
#
_symmetry.space_group_name_H-M   'P 1'
#
loop_
_entity.id
_entity.type
_entity.pdbx_description
1 polymer ?
#
loop_
_entity_poly.entity_id
_entity_poly.type
_entity_poly.pdbx_seq_one_letter_code
_entity_poly.pdbx_strand_id
1 'polypeptide(L)'
;MAKHTTSVPTQWIFLRGLVRESGHWGPFVPFFESQVPNARVHLLDLPGNGALYTLTSPTHLKAMVESCRQQLRNAGLDPPYAVLALSMGAMVAVLWAHDYPHELVRQVLVNTSMRPYSAFYERLRPRNWVTILALLARTLLRRATGQQWEAAVLRMTTSGHHPQVLQAWLLLRTAHPVSTANALRQLCAAAIFKAPARRPLVPTLLLASTCDGLVSVRCSRGLAHAWQVPLLEHPHAGHDLALDDPHWLVQQLCHGGVTSGR
;
A
#
# COMPACT_ATOMS: atom_id res chain seq x y z
N MET A 1 20.43 -25.13 -30.56
CA MET A 1 20.23 -23.68 -30.36
C MET A 1 18.88 -23.50 -29.68
N ALA A 2 18.89 -23.29 -28.37
CA ALA A 2 17.66 -23.01 -27.62
C ALA A 2 17.21 -21.59 -27.99
N LYS A 3 16.00 -21.45 -28.51
CA LYS A 3 15.37 -20.16 -28.74
C LYS A 3 15.12 -19.56 -27.35
N HIS A 4 15.92 -18.57 -26.96
CA HIS A 4 15.56 -17.67 -25.85
C HIS A 4 14.28 -16.92 -26.27
N THR A 5 13.12 -17.45 -25.93
CA THR A 5 11.89 -16.67 -25.90
C THR A 5 12.07 -15.63 -24.77
N THR A 6 12.42 -14.42 -25.13
CA THR A 6 12.38 -13.27 -24.21
C THR A 6 10.92 -13.09 -23.82
N SER A 7 10.54 -13.62 -22.65
CA SER A 7 9.21 -13.36 -22.10
C SER A 7 9.09 -11.86 -21.83
N VAL A 8 7.97 -11.28 -22.25
CA VAL A 8 7.68 -9.87 -21.99
C VAL A 8 7.69 -9.63 -20.47
N PRO A 9 8.42 -8.60 -20.00
CA PRO A 9 8.48 -8.32 -18.57
C PRO A 9 7.08 -8.08 -17.96
N THR A 10 6.85 -8.66 -16.79
CA THR A 10 5.63 -8.36 -16.02
C THR A 10 5.75 -6.95 -15.45
N GLN A 11 4.85 -6.05 -15.85
CA GLN A 11 4.80 -4.68 -15.34
C GLN A 11 4.15 -4.70 -13.94
N TRP A 12 4.90 -4.36 -12.91
CA TRP A 12 4.44 -4.27 -11.54
C TRP A 12 4.16 -2.83 -11.15
N ILE A 13 2.98 -2.58 -10.63
CA ILE A 13 2.59 -1.28 -10.08
C ILE A 13 2.65 -1.35 -8.56
N PHE A 14 3.41 -0.47 -7.94
CA PHE A 14 3.52 -0.39 -6.49
C PHE A 14 2.77 0.82 -5.96
N LEU A 15 1.85 0.59 -5.00
CA LEU A 15 1.03 1.62 -4.36
C LEU A 15 1.27 1.65 -2.85
N ARG A 16 1.66 2.82 -2.34
CA ARG A 16 1.82 3.05 -0.89
C ARG A 16 0.49 3.41 -0.21
N GLY A 17 0.53 3.42 1.10
CA GLY A 17 -0.60 3.78 1.94
C GLY A 17 -0.79 5.29 2.12
N LEU A 18 -1.63 5.65 3.10
CA LEU A 18 -2.01 7.01 3.47
C LEU A 18 -0.79 7.85 3.82
N VAL A 19 -0.69 9.05 3.21
CA VAL A 19 0.39 10.02 3.47
C VAL A 19 1.80 9.45 3.17
N ARG A 20 1.89 8.46 2.30
CA ARG A 20 3.16 7.85 1.87
C ARG A 20 3.31 7.97 0.37
N GLU A 21 4.55 8.15 -0.07
CA GLU A 21 4.93 8.29 -1.47
C GLU A 21 5.80 7.13 -1.94
N SER A 22 6.05 7.08 -3.22
CA SER A 22 6.90 6.09 -3.90
C SER A 22 8.28 5.90 -3.26
N GLY A 23 8.92 6.98 -2.81
CA GLY A 23 10.22 6.93 -2.13
C GLY A 23 10.25 6.09 -0.84
N HIS A 24 9.09 5.87 -0.21
CA HIS A 24 9.00 5.02 0.99
C HIS A 24 9.15 3.51 0.71
N TRP A 25 9.21 3.08 -0.55
CA TRP A 25 9.61 1.72 -0.87
C TRP A 25 11.12 1.49 -0.69
N GLY A 26 11.94 2.57 -0.79
CA GLY A 26 13.38 2.53 -0.57
C GLY A 26 14.09 1.39 -1.29
N PRO A 27 14.99 0.65 -0.61
CA PRO A 27 15.76 -0.44 -1.23
C PRO A 27 14.91 -1.66 -1.60
N PHE A 28 13.64 -1.72 -1.22
CA PHE A 28 12.77 -2.85 -1.57
C PHE A 28 12.56 -2.99 -3.08
N VAL A 29 12.52 -1.88 -3.83
CA VAL A 29 12.31 -1.92 -5.29
C VAL A 29 13.41 -2.67 -6.04
N PRO A 30 14.69 -2.27 -5.96
CA PRO A 30 15.75 -3.01 -6.62
C PRO A 30 15.91 -4.44 -6.08
N PHE A 31 15.64 -4.67 -4.80
CA PHE A 31 15.60 -6.00 -4.23
C PHE A 31 14.52 -6.85 -4.88
N PHE A 32 13.29 -6.34 -5.01
CA PHE A 32 12.17 -7.02 -5.64
C PHE A 32 12.49 -7.41 -7.10
N GLU A 33 13.01 -6.47 -7.89
CA GLU A 33 13.36 -6.70 -9.30
C GLU A 33 14.48 -7.74 -9.44
N SER A 34 15.38 -7.82 -8.46
CA SER A 34 16.46 -8.82 -8.46
C SER A 34 15.96 -10.24 -8.13
N GLN A 35 14.85 -10.36 -7.38
CA GLN A 35 14.36 -11.64 -6.88
C GLN A 35 13.15 -12.18 -7.68
N VAL A 36 12.36 -11.30 -8.29
CA VAL A 36 11.17 -11.69 -9.06
C VAL A 36 11.50 -11.72 -10.54
N PRO A 37 11.54 -12.90 -11.18
CA PRO A 37 11.95 -13.02 -12.56
C PRO A 37 11.09 -12.17 -13.50
N ASN A 38 11.75 -11.45 -14.41
CA ASN A 38 11.11 -10.59 -15.41
C ASN A 38 10.16 -9.53 -14.82
N ALA A 39 10.33 -9.13 -13.57
CA ALA A 39 9.59 -8.02 -12.98
C ALA A 39 10.20 -6.68 -13.42
N ARG A 40 9.32 -5.73 -13.74
CA ARG A 40 9.66 -4.32 -13.91
C ARG A 40 8.71 -3.49 -13.05
N VAL A 41 9.26 -2.74 -12.11
CA VAL A 41 8.48 -2.00 -11.12
C VAL A 41 8.23 -0.57 -11.58
N HIS A 42 6.98 -0.14 -11.51
CA HIS A 42 6.53 1.24 -11.70
C HIS A 42 5.92 1.75 -10.40
N LEU A 43 6.52 2.80 -9.88
CA LEU A 43 6.08 3.45 -8.66
C LEU A 43 5.07 4.53 -8.99
N LEU A 44 3.90 4.49 -8.35
CA LEU A 44 2.89 5.53 -8.53
C LEU A 44 2.64 6.27 -7.22
N ASP A 45 2.50 7.58 -7.32
CA ASP A 45 2.08 8.43 -6.22
C ASP A 45 0.58 8.74 -6.32
N LEU A 46 -0.10 8.70 -5.18
CA LEU A 46 -1.47 9.17 -5.11
C LEU A 46 -1.50 10.70 -5.04
N PRO A 47 -2.52 11.36 -5.60
CA PRO A 47 -2.62 12.83 -5.54
C PRO A 47 -2.49 13.36 -4.11
N GLY A 48 -1.61 14.34 -3.92
CA GLY A 48 -1.24 14.89 -2.63
C GLY A 48 -0.03 14.26 -1.97
N ASN A 49 0.61 13.24 -2.60
CA ASN A 49 1.83 12.59 -2.12
C ASN A 49 2.92 12.64 -3.20
N GLY A 50 4.18 12.53 -2.78
CA GLY A 50 5.34 12.39 -3.65
C GLY A 50 5.40 13.41 -4.77
N ALA A 51 5.66 12.98 -5.99
CA ALA A 51 5.70 13.87 -7.16
C ALA A 51 4.39 14.65 -7.39
N LEU A 52 3.28 14.18 -6.80
CA LEU A 52 1.95 14.80 -6.89
C LEU A 52 1.56 15.56 -5.62
N TYR A 53 2.50 15.92 -4.74
CA TYR A 53 2.23 16.53 -3.42
C TYR A 53 1.50 17.86 -3.50
N THR A 54 1.64 18.61 -4.60
CA THR A 54 0.96 19.90 -4.83
C THR A 54 -0.50 19.73 -5.24
N LEU A 55 -0.90 18.54 -5.69
CA LEU A 55 -2.28 18.27 -6.09
C LEU A 55 -3.17 18.08 -4.86
N THR A 56 -4.44 18.48 -5.01
CA THR A 56 -5.44 18.18 -3.98
C THR A 56 -5.82 16.70 -4.00
N SER A 57 -5.66 16.03 -2.86
CA SER A 57 -6.10 14.64 -2.72
C SER A 57 -7.61 14.51 -2.89
N PRO A 58 -8.10 13.59 -3.73
CA PRO A 58 -9.53 13.28 -3.80
C PRO A 58 -10.04 12.68 -2.47
N THR A 59 -11.32 12.92 -2.17
CA THR A 59 -12.01 12.29 -1.03
C THR A 59 -12.68 10.96 -1.39
N HIS A 60 -12.52 10.49 -2.62
CA HIS A 60 -13.06 9.22 -3.13
C HIS A 60 -11.99 8.47 -3.91
N LEU A 61 -11.87 7.16 -3.66
CA LEU A 61 -10.81 6.34 -4.25
C LEU A 61 -10.91 6.22 -5.77
N LYS A 62 -12.09 6.38 -6.36
CA LYS A 62 -12.27 6.33 -7.82
C LYS A 62 -11.38 7.34 -8.55
N ALA A 63 -11.31 8.57 -8.06
CA ALA A 63 -10.43 9.58 -8.65
C ALA A 63 -8.95 9.27 -8.43
N MET A 64 -8.58 8.54 -7.35
CA MET A 64 -7.22 8.05 -7.16
C MET A 64 -6.87 6.95 -8.17
N VAL A 65 -7.80 6.03 -8.45
CA VAL A 65 -7.64 5.02 -9.52
C VAL A 65 -7.42 5.69 -10.86
N GLU A 66 -8.26 6.67 -11.23
CA GLU A 66 -8.09 7.39 -12.51
C GLU A 66 -6.76 8.12 -12.59
N SER A 67 -6.28 8.69 -11.48
CA SER A 67 -4.96 9.32 -11.42
C SER A 67 -3.84 8.30 -11.67
N CYS A 68 -3.92 7.11 -11.07
CA CYS A 68 -2.95 6.03 -11.33
C CYS A 68 -2.94 5.63 -12.81
N ARG A 69 -4.11 5.40 -13.38
CA ARG A 69 -4.27 5.06 -14.81
C ARG A 69 -3.72 6.14 -15.72
N GLN A 70 -3.95 7.42 -15.38
CA GLN A 70 -3.43 8.54 -16.15
C GLN A 70 -1.90 8.63 -16.09
N GLN A 71 -1.29 8.37 -14.91
CA GLN A 71 0.17 8.32 -14.79
C GLN A 71 0.77 7.25 -15.71
N LEU A 72 0.18 6.06 -15.77
CA LEU A 72 0.64 4.98 -16.65
C LEU A 72 0.49 5.32 -18.13
N ARG A 73 -0.66 5.88 -18.53
CA ARG A 73 -0.84 6.35 -19.91
C ARG A 73 0.17 7.41 -20.30
N ASN A 74 0.44 8.36 -19.42
CA ASN A 74 1.43 9.42 -19.65
C ASN A 74 2.86 8.86 -19.75
N ALA A 75 3.13 7.74 -19.10
CA ALA A 75 4.40 7.02 -19.20
C ALA A 75 4.48 6.07 -20.40
N GLY A 76 3.43 6.00 -21.24
CA GLY A 76 3.37 5.08 -22.38
C GLY A 76 3.35 3.61 -21.99
N LEU A 77 2.78 3.30 -20.82
CA LEU A 77 2.68 1.93 -20.31
C LEU A 77 1.28 1.38 -20.55
N ASP A 78 1.22 0.27 -21.23
CA ASP A 78 -0.03 -0.41 -21.55
C ASP A 78 -0.30 -1.59 -20.59
N PRO A 79 -1.57 -1.84 -20.21
CA PRO A 79 -1.94 -3.01 -19.43
C PRO A 79 -1.70 -4.32 -20.22
N PRO A 80 -1.66 -5.49 -19.54
CA PRO A 80 -2.07 -5.65 -18.14
C PRO A 80 -0.92 -5.55 -17.12
N TYR A 81 -1.26 -5.17 -15.88
CA TYR A 81 -0.33 -4.96 -14.78
C TYR A 81 -0.51 -5.97 -13.64
N ALA A 82 0.58 -6.28 -12.91
CA ALA A 82 0.50 -6.83 -11.57
C ALA A 82 0.57 -5.68 -10.55
N VAL A 83 -0.19 -5.75 -9.47
CA VAL A 83 -0.21 -4.68 -8.45
C VAL A 83 0.26 -5.23 -7.10
N LEU A 84 1.21 -4.54 -6.47
CA LEU A 84 1.56 -4.69 -5.06
C LEU A 84 1.14 -3.42 -4.32
N ALA A 85 0.21 -3.55 -3.38
CA ALA A 85 -0.40 -2.40 -2.76
C ALA A 85 -0.51 -2.54 -1.25
N LEU A 86 -0.07 -1.52 -0.51
CA LEU A 86 -0.04 -1.50 0.94
C LEU A 86 -1.12 -0.57 1.50
N SER A 87 -1.89 -1.06 2.50
CA SER A 87 -2.82 -0.25 3.30
C SER A 87 -3.90 0.44 2.44
N MET A 88 -3.95 1.80 2.41
CA MET A 88 -4.86 2.54 1.54
C MET A 88 -4.59 2.28 0.06
N GLY A 89 -3.34 2.07 -0.34
CA GLY A 89 -3.03 1.65 -1.71
C GLY A 89 -3.74 0.37 -2.11
N ALA A 90 -3.91 -0.57 -1.19
CA ALA A 90 -4.67 -1.79 -1.42
C ALA A 90 -6.18 -1.52 -1.65
N MET A 91 -6.75 -0.48 -1.02
CA MET A 91 -8.13 -0.06 -1.31
C MET A 91 -8.25 0.48 -2.75
N VAL A 92 -7.24 1.24 -3.20
CA VAL A 92 -7.16 1.72 -4.60
C VAL A 92 -7.04 0.54 -5.56
N ALA A 93 -6.16 -0.43 -5.28
CA ALA A 93 -5.98 -1.63 -6.11
C ALA A 93 -7.27 -2.45 -6.22
N VAL A 94 -8.00 -2.63 -5.11
CA VAL A 94 -9.29 -3.35 -5.10
C VAL A 94 -10.33 -2.66 -5.98
N LEU A 95 -10.44 -1.35 -5.89
CA LEU A 95 -11.38 -0.60 -6.72
C LEU A 95 -10.95 -0.62 -8.19
N TRP A 96 -9.65 -0.54 -8.46
CA TRP A 96 -9.10 -0.68 -9.81
C TRP A 96 -9.43 -2.05 -10.42
N ALA A 97 -9.16 -3.13 -9.67
CA ALA A 97 -9.49 -4.49 -10.08
C ALA A 97 -10.99 -4.72 -10.30
N HIS A 98 -11.84 -4.01 -9.57
CA HIS A 98 -13.29 -4.06 -9.73
C HIS A 98 -13.77 -3.30 -10.97
N ASP A 99 -13.32 -2.06 -11.15
CA ASP A 99 -13.80 -1.18 -12.23
C ASP A 99 -13.13 -1.48 -13.58
N TYR A 100 -11.88 -1.98 -13.56
CA TYR A 100 -11.06 -2.24 -14.76
C TYR A 100 -10.35 -3.60 -14.68
N PRO A 101 -11.08 -4.72 -14.57
CA PRO A 101 -10.47 -6.04 -14.32
C PRO A 101 -9.51 -6.49 -15.43
N HIS A 102 -9.70 -6.02 -16.67
CA HIS A 102 -8.83 -6.37 -17.79
C HIS A 102 -7.46 -5.67 -17.76
N GLU A 103 -7.31 -4.63 -16.96
CA GLU A 103 -6.04 -3.94 -16.80
C GLU A 103 -5.09 -4.64 -15.82
N LEU A 104 -5.59 -5.59 -15.01
CA LEU A 104 -4.80 -6.24 -13.99
C LEU A 104 -4.73 -7.76 -14.17
N VAL A 105 -3.53 -8.34 -14.16
CA VAL A 105 -3.33 -9.79 -14.17
C VAL A 105 -3.37 -10.40 -12.78
N ARG A 106 -2.98 -9.64 -11.75
CA ARG A 106 -3.07 -10.02 -10.33
C ARG A 106 -2.92 -8.82 -9.42
N GLN A 107 -3.40 -8.95 -8.18
CA GLN A 107 -3.14 -7.99 -7.12
C GLN A 107 -2.70 -8.67 -5.82
N VAL A 108 -1.74 -8.05 -5.15
CA VAL A 108 -1.25 -8.42 -3.82
C VAL A 108 -1.54 -7.29 -2.87
N LEU A 109 -2.36 -7.55 -1.87
CA LEU A 109 -2.88 -6.56 -0.94
C LEU A 109 -2.24 -6.78 0.44
N VAL A 110 -1.47 -5.80 0.91
CA VAL A 110 -0.68 -5.91 2.14
C VAL A 110 -1.31 -5.07 3.25
N ASN A 111 -1.54 -5.68 4.40
CA ASN A 111 -1.98 -5.01 5.65
C ASN A 111 -3.13 -4.02 5.45
N THR A 112 -4.18 -4.44 4.77
CA THR A 112 -5.30 -3.59 4.42
C THR A 112 -6.53 -3.78 5.32
N SER A 113 -7.45 -2.83 5.24
CA SER A 113 -8.71 -2.87 5.99
C SER A 113 -9.81 -2.16 5.20
N MET A 114 -10.98 -2.77 5.09
CA MET A 114 -12.06 -2.25 4.24
C MET A 114 -13.42 -2.47 4.87
N ARG A 115 -14.31 -1.50 4.76
CA ARG A 115 -15.74 -1.71 5.07
C ARG A 115 -16.35 -2.58 3.97
N PRO A 116 -17.34 -3.42 4.27
CA PRO A 116 -17.92 -3.67 5.59
C PRO A 116 -17.16 -4.73 6.42
N TYR A 117 -16.06 -5.29 5.94
CA TYR A 117 -15.36 -6.45 6.48
C TYR A 117 -14.48 -6.16 7.70
N SER A 118 -14.35 -4.88 8.07
CA SER A 118 -13.50 -4.44 9.18
C SER A 118 -14.24 -3.41 10.05
N ALA A 119 -14.25 -3.63 11.36
CA ALA A 119 -14.74 -2.64 12.30
C ALA A 119 -13.83 -1.40 12.35
N PHE A 120 -14.36 -0.22 12.63
CA PHE A 120 -13.58 1.03 12.58
C PHE A 120 -12.38 1.02 13.54
N TYR A 121 -12.52 0.43 14.73
CA TYR A 121 -11.47 0.33 15.75
C TYR A 121 -10.39 -0.74 15.39
N GLU A 122 -10.65 -1.63 14.44
CA GLU A 122 -9.68 -2.57 13.88
C GLU A 122 -8.90 -1.95 12.74
N ARG A 123 -9.51 -1.00 12.00
CA ARG A 123 -8.89 -0.30 10.87
C ARG A 123 -7.85 0.72 11.29
N LEU A 124 -7.98 1.25 12.49
CA LEU A 124 -6.97 2.03 13.19
C LEU A 124 -7.05 1.66 14.67
N ARG A 125 -6.05 0.92 15.14
CA ARG A 125 -6.03 0.41 16.52
C ARG A 125 -6.12 1.54 17.54
N PRO A 126 -7.01 1.45 18.56
CA PRO A 126 -7.26 2.50 19.55
C PRO A 126 -6.01 2.98 20.28
N ARG A 127 -5.03 2.10 20.48
CA ARG A 127 -3.73 2.47 21.10
C ARG A 127 -2.99 3.61 20.38
N ASN A 128 -3.26 3.82 19.09
CA ASN A 128 -2.63 4.87 18.30
C ASN A 128 -3.40 6.21 18.37
N TRP A 129 -4.66 6.20 18.81
CA TRP A 129 -5.50 7.40 18.78
C TRP A 129 -4.92 8.52 19.61
N VAL A 130 -4.45 8.21 20.84
CA VAL A 130 -3.86 9.22 21.74
C VAL A 130 -2.66 9.89 21.08
N THR A 131 -1.75 9.11 20.49
CA THR A 131 -0.57 9.63 19.80
C THR A 131 -0.96 10.51 18.61
N ILE A 132 -1.90 10.05 17.78
CA ILE A 132 -2.35 10.78 16.59
C ILE A 132 -3.06 12.08 17.01
N LEU A 133 -3.97 12.02 17.98
CA LEU A 133 -4.69 13.20 18.46
C LEU A 133 -3.73 14.22 19.10
N ALA A 134 -2.77 13.77 19.88
CA ALA A 134 -1.75 14.64 20.47
C ALA A 134 -0.89 15.33 19.38
N LEU A 135 -0.48 14.59 18.35
CA LEU A 135 0.27 15.14 17.22
C LEU A 135 -0.58 16.13 16.40
N LEU A 136 -1.86 15.82 16.17
CA LEU A 136 -2.78 16.74 15.50
C LEU A 136 -2.97 18.03 16.29
N ALA A 137 -3.21 17.93 17.60
CA ALA A 137 -3.33 19.10 18.46
C ALA A 137 -2.05 19.96 18.44
N ARG A 138 -0.88 19.32 18.52
CA ARG A 138 0.43 20.03 18.41
C ARG A 138 0.61 20.67 17.04
N THR A 139 0.13 20.04 15.97
CA THR A 139 0.19 20.60 14.60
C THR A 139 -0.68 21.85 14.50
N LEU A 140 -1.90 21.81 15.04
CA LEU A 140 -2.80 22.97 15.10
C LEU A 140 -2.17 24.13 15.88
N LEU A 141 -1.44 23.83 16.95
CA LEU A 141 -0.70 24.82 17.76
C LEU A 141 0.66 25.20 17.15
N ARG A 142 0.98 24.73 15.93
CA ARG A 142 2.29 24.92 15.26
C ARG A 142 3.51 24.45 16.10
N ARG A 143 3.30 23.45 16.97
CA ARG A 143 4.32 22.88 17.87
C ARG A 143 4.80 21.50 17.48
N ALA A 144 4.18 20.86 16.49
CA ALA A 144 4.62 19.56 15.97
C ALA A 144 5.70 19.76 14.91
N THR A 145 6.76 18.95 14.98
CA THR A 145 7.79 18.89 13.95
C THR A 145 7.54 17.70 13.00
N GLY A 146 8.09 17.81 11.78
CA GLY A 146 8.09 16.68 10.84
C GLY A 146 8.72 15.43 11.44
N GLN A 147 9.80 15.59 12.19
CA GLN A 147 10.49 14.48 12.88
C GLN A 147 9.57 13.75 13.87
N GLN A 148 8.75 14.47 14.65
CA GLN A 148 7.82 13.85 15.59
C GLN A 148 6.75 13.01 14.87
N TRP A 149 6.27 13.50 13.72
CA TRP A 149 5.34 12.75 12.89
C TRP A 149 5.98 11.50 12.29
N GLU A 150 7.15 11.62 11.65
CA GLU A 150 7.79 10.47 11.00
C GLU A 150 8.23 9.42 12.04
N ALA A 151 8.77 9.86 13.17
CA ALA A 151 9.13 8.94 14.27
C ALA A 151 7.91 8.21 14.86
N ALA A 152 6.76 8.89 14.96
CA ALA A 152 5.53 8.26 15.43
C ALA A 152 5.00 7.26 14.40
N VAL A 153 4.98 7.62 13.12
CA VAL A 153 4.55 6.71 12.05
C VAL A 153 5.46 5.49 12.00
N LEU A 154 6.79 5.67 12.03
CA LEU A 154 7.75 4.57 12.03
C LEU A 154 7.46 3.58 13.17
N ARG A 155 7.28 4.06 14.41
CA ARG A 155 6.93 3.22 15.57
C ARG A 155 5.59 2.49 15.44
N MET A 156 4.60 3.12 14.77
CA MET A 156 3.29 2.50 14.58
C MET A 156 3.28 1.46 13.46
N THR A 157 4.18 1.60 12.49
CA THR A 157 4.15 0.82 11.25
C THR A 157 5.23 -0.24 11.15
N THR A 158 6.25 -0.22 12.00
CA THR A 158 7.34 -1.20 11.97
C THR A 158 7.46 -1.96 13.28
N SER A 159 7.96 -3.18 13.21
CA SER A 159 8.29 -4.01 14.38
C SER A 159 9.77 -3.92 14.78
N GLY A 160 10.62 -3.51 13.84
CA GLY A 160 12.07 -3.40 14.01
C GLY A 160 12.53 -2.00 14.42
N HIS A 161 13.83 -1.90 14.71
CA HIS A 161 14.52 -0.62 14.94
C HIS A 161 15.22 -0.18 13.65
N HIS A 162 14.72 0.89 13.02
CA HIS A 162 15.18 1.36 11.72
C HIS A 162 15.65 2.83 11.76
N PRO A 163 16.75 3.16 12.45
CA PRO A 163 17.19 4.56 12.64
C PRO A 163 17.52 5.26 11.31
N GLN A 164 18.07 4.51 10.35
CA GLN A 164 18.43 5.05 9.04
C GLN A 164 17.21 5.41 8.21
N VAL A 165 16.11 4.68 8.41
CA VAL A 165 14.84 4.91 7.69
C VAL A 165 14.21 6.23 8.10
N LEU A 166 14.30 6.60 9.38
CA LEU A 166 13.76 7.89 9.85
C LEU A 166 14.39 9.07 9.09
N GLN A 167 15.71 9.04 8.90
CA GLN A 167 16.41 10.11 8.17
C GLN A 167 15.95 10.17 6.69
N ALA A 168 15.85 9.00 6.04
CA ALA A 168 15.35 8.93 4.68
C ALA A 168 13.91 9.47 4.57
N TRP A 169 13.02 9.13 5.50
CA TRP A 169 11.65 9.61 5.51
C TRP A 169 11.55 11.11 5.77
N LEU A 170 12.46 11.68 6.60
CA LEU A 170 12.53 13.13 6.81
C LEU A 170 12.95 13.87 5.53
N LEU A 171 13.87 13.30 4.76
CA LEU A 171 14.26 13.88 3.47
C LEU A 171 13.09 13.88 2.48
N LEU A 172 12.37 12.74 2.36
CA LEU A 172 11.17 12.66 1.53
C LEU A 172 10.12 13.70 1.94
N ARG A 173 9.82 13.77 3.25
CA ARG A 173 8.88 14.75 3.78
C ARG A 173 9.28 16.21 3.49
N THR A 174 10.57 16.50 3.48
CA THR A 174 11.09 17.84 3.18
C THR A 174 10.96 18.16 1.70
N ALA A 175 11.23 17.17 0.84
CA ALA A 175 11.12 17.31 -0.61
C ALA A 175 9.65 17.43 -1.07
N HIS A 176 8.77 16.60 -0.48
CA HIS A 176 7.36 16.49 -0.89
C HIS A 176 6.43 16.58 0.33
N PRO A 177 6.26 17.77 0.93
CA PRO A 177 5.46 17.91 2.15
C PRO A 177 3.98 17.69 1.89
N VAL A 178 3.42 16.66 2.51
CA VAL A 178 1.97 16.42 2.46
C VAL A 178 1.26 17.41 3.37
N SER A 179 0.32 18.18 2.82
CA SER A 179 -0.47 19.13 3.59
C SER A 179 -1.43 18.40 4.55
N THR A 180 -1.74 19.03 5.69
CA THR A 180 -2.74 18.51 6.64
C THR A 180 -4.10 18.31 5.96
N ALA A 181 -4.47 19.20 5.05
CA ALA A 181 -5.70 19.08 4.27
C ALA A 181 -5.70 17.80 3.43
N ASN A 182 -4.61 17.50 2.72
CA ASN A 182 -4.48 16.28 1.92
C ASN A 182 -4.50 15.02 2.80
N ALA A 183 -3.81 15.03 3.95
CA ALA A 183 -3.84 13.92 4.90
C ALA A 183 -5.27 13.63 5.39
N LEU A 184 -6.04 14.66 5.75
CA LEU A 184 -7.44 14.52 6.17
C LEU A 184 -8.35 14.04 5.02
N ARG A 185 -8.15 14.52 3.80
CA ARG A 185 -8.90 14.08 2.62
C ARG A 185 -8.64 12.61 2.30
N GLN A 186 -7.40 12.16 2.37
CA GLN A 186 -7.03 10.75 2.20
C GLN A 186 -7.63 9.88 3.30
N LEU A 187 -7.58 10.33 4.56
CA LEU A 187 -8.20 9.63 5.68
C LEU A 187 -9.72 9.51 5.48
N CYS A 188 -10.37 10.58 5.03
CA CYS A 188 -11.80 10.57 4.68
C CYS A 188 -12.08 9.54 3.58
N ALA A 189 -11.32 9.58 2.47
CA ALA A 189 -11.46 8.63 1.37
C ALA A 189 -11.34 7.17 1.85
N ALA A 190 -10.33 6.88 2.67
CA ALA A 190 -10.16 5.56 3.26
C ALA A 190 -11.32 5.18 4.20
N ALA A 191 -11.78 6.13 5.05
CA ALA A 191 -12.82 5.87 6.04
C ALA A 191 -14.18 5.54 5.41
N ILE A 192 -14.55 6.24 4.34
CA ILE A 192 -15.86 6.05 3.67
C ILE A 192 -15.85 4.88 2.68
N PHE A 193 -14.69 4.44 2.22
CA PHE A 193 -14.59 3.37 1.23
C PHE A 193 -15.26 2.09 1.71
N LYS A 194 -16.09 1.53 0.85
CA LYS A 194 -16.67 0.20 0.98
C LYS A 194 -16.13 -0.68 -0.13
N ALA A 195 -15.50 -1.79 0.23
CA ALA A 195 -15.07 -2.78 -0.72
C ALA A 195 -16.28 -3.39 -1.45
N PRO A 196 -16.11 -3.80 -2.71
CA PRO A 196 -17.15 -4.54 -3.43
C PRO A 196 -17.62 -5.77 -2.64
N ALA A 197 -18.93 -6.05 -2.72
CA ALA A 197 -19.49 -7.22 -2.02
C ALA A 197 -18.97 -8.54 -2.61
N ARG A 198 -18.75 -8.57 -3.92
CA ARG A 198 -18.13 -9.71 -4.60
C ARG A 198 -16.63 -9.49 -4.72
N ARG A 199 -15.86 -10.57 -4.60
CA ARG A 199 -14.42 -10.52 -4.87
C ARG A 199 -14.16 -10.00 -6.28
N PRO A 200 -13.08 -9.24 -6.51
CA PRO A 200 -12.63 -8.90 -7.86
C PRO A 200 -12.37 -10.18 -8.68
N LEU A 201 -12.60 -10.10 -9.99
CA LEU A 201 -12.27 -11.20 -10.91
C LEU A 201 -10.76 -11.44 -11.03
N VAL A 202 -9.99 -10.42 -10.71
CA VAL A 202 -8.53 -10.44 -10.73
C VAL A 202 -8.00 -11.37 -9.63
N PRO A 203 -7.07 -12.29 -9.93
CA PRO A 203 -6.39 -13.10 -8.93
C PRO A 203 -5.83 -12.23 -7.79
N THR A 204 -6.26 -12.52 -6.55
CA THR A 204 -6.00 -11.70 -5.37
C THR A 204 -5.31 -12.52 -4.31
N LEU A 205 -4.18 -12.02 -3.80
CA LEU A 205 -3.47 -12.54 -2.63
C LEU A 205 -3.48 -11.49 -1.53
N LEU A 206 -3.84 -11.89 -0.31
CA LEU A 206 -3.73 -11.06 0.88
C LEU A 206 -2.47 -11.45 1.66
N LEU A 207 -1.69 -10.46 2.04
CA LEU A 207 -0.58 -10.60 2.97
C LEU A 207 -0.86 -9.74 4.20
N ALA A 208 -0.70 -10.31 5.40
CA ALA A 208 -0.96 -9.58 6.62
C ALA A 208 0.07 -9.88 7.70
N SER A 209 0.30 -8.93 8.58
CA SER A 209 1.21 -9.06 9.71
C SER A 209 0.42 -9.20 11.02
N THR A 210 0.69 -10.26 11.80
CA THR A 210 -0.02 -10.46 13.08
C THR A 210 0.38 -9.42 14.13
N CYS A 211 1.62 -8.90 14.04
CA CYS A 211 2.16 -7.84 14.90
C CYS A 211 1.94 -6.43 14.34
N ASP A 212 1.11 -6.26 13.31
CA ASP A 212 0.77 -4.93 12.77
C ASP A 212 0.29 -3.99 13.90
N GLY A 213 1.08 -2.92 14.09
CA GLY A 213 0.85 -1.91 15.12
C GLY A 213 -0.32 -0.98 14.81
N LEU A 214 -0.63 -0.79 13.53
CA LEU A 214 -1.55 0.21 13.04
C LEU A 214 -2.94 -0.37 12.76
N VAL A 215 -3.01 -1.47 12.01
CA VAL A 215 -4.23 -2.15 11.58
C VAL A 215 -4.29 -3.55 12.22
N SER A 216 -5.47 -4.00 12.60
CA SER A 216 -5.64 -5.37 13.10
C SER A 216 -5.59 -6.38 11.96
N VAL A 217 -4.86 -7.48 12.16
CA VAL A 217 -4.85 -8.62 11.22
C VAL A 217 -6.26 -9.18 10.97
N ARG A 218 -7.21 -8.98 11.90
CA ARG A 218 -8.62 -9.36 11.73
C ARG A 218 -9.26 -8.72 10.50
N CYS A 219 -8.80 -7.53 10.11
CA CYS A 219 -9.27 -6.87 8.89
C CYS A 219 -8.99 -7.71 7.64
N SER A 220 -7.76 -8.19 7.50
CA SER A 220 -7.36 -9.04 6.37
C SER A 220 -8.01 -10.43 6.45
N ARG A 221 -8.15 -11.00 7.65
CA ARG A 221 -8.88 -12.26 7.87
C ARG A 221 -10.36 -12.15 7.46
N GLY A 222 -11.03 -11.07 7.88
CA GLY A 222 -12.43 -10.82 7.51
C GLY A 222 -12.62 -10.67 6.00
N LEU A 223 -11.70 -9.96 5.34
CA LEU A 223 -11.73 -9.79 3.89
C LEU A 223 -11.44 -11.12 3.16
N ALA A 224 -10.42 -11.86 3.59
CA ALA A 224 -10.06 -13.16 3.02
C ALA A 224 -11.22 -14.16 3.12
N HIS A 225 -11.86 -14.22 4.30
CA HIS A 225 -13.03 -15.08 4.53
C HIS A 225 -14.21 -14.69 3.64
N ALA A 226 -14.53 -13.40 3.54
CA ALA A 226 -15.66 -12.92 2.76
C ALA A 226 -15.49 -13.15 1.25
N TRP A 227 -14.26 -13.02 0.75
CA TRP A 227 -13.95 -13.17 -0.66
C TRP A 227 -13.45 -14.57 -1.05
N GLN A 228 -13.19 -15.43 -0.06
CA GLN A 228 -12.62 -16.77 -0.29
C GLN A 228 -11.33 -16.69 -1.12
N VAL A 229 -10.43 -15.80 -0.71
CA VAL A 229 -9.11 -15.60 -1.32
C VAL A 229 -7.99 -15.99 -0.36
N PRO A 230 -6.81 -16.39 -0.87
CA PRO A 230 -5.67 -16.75 -0.03
C PRO A 230 -5.24 -15.60 0.87
N LEU A 231 -4.91 -15.92 2.12
CA LEU A 231 -4.28 -15.03 3.09
C LEU A 231 -3.05 -15.73 3.66
N LEU A 232 -1.91 -15.05 3.60
CA LEU A 232 -0.68 -15.48 4.25
C LEU A 232 -0.31 -14.47 5.33
N GLU A 233 0.03 -14.96 6.52
CA GLU A 233 0.26 -14.14 7.68
C GLU A 233 1.72 -14.20 8.12
N HIS A 234 2.34 -13.03 8.24
CA HIS A 234 3.67 -12.91 8.83
C HIS A 234 3.58 -12.81 10.35
N PRO A 235 4.32 -13.65 11.12
CA PRO A 235 4.14 -13.72 12.57
C PRO A 235 4.70 -12.52 13.35
N HIS A 236 5.69 -11.81 12.81
CA HIS A 236 6.47 -10.82 13.60
C HIS A 236 6.55 -9.42 12.99
N ALA A 237 6.35 -9.27 11.68
CA ALA A 237 6.44 -7.96 11.02
C ALA A 237 5.33 -6.99 11.48
N GLY A 238 5.59 -5.71 11.35
CA GLY A 238 4.62 -4.64 11.55
C GLY A 238 3.78 -4.35 10.31
N HIS A 239 3.24 -3.13 10.23
CA HIS A 239 2.40 -2.69 9.13
C HIS A 239 3.16 -2.54 7.80
N ASP A 240 4.41 -2.05 7.86
CA ASP A 240 5.28 -1.89 6.69
C ASP A 240 6.08 -3.18 6.43
N LEU A 241 5.40 -4.19 5.92
CA LEU A 241 5.98 -5.52 5.68
C LEU A 241 7.16 -5.49 4.72
N ALA A 242 7.15 -4.58 3.75
CA ALA A 242 8.26 -4.42 2.79
C ALA A 242 9.54 -3.89 3.45
N LEU A 243 9.39 -3.15 4.54
CA LEU A 243 10.50 -2.64 5.33
C LEU A 243 10.97 -3.66 6.37
N ASP A 244 10.03 -4.32 7.06
CA ASP A 244 10.36 -5.23 8.16
C ASP A 244 10.89 -6.59 7.68
N ASP A 245 10.31 -7.16 6.63
CA ASP A 245 10.77 -8.43 6.04
C ASP A 245 10.53 -8.49 4.52
N PRO A 246 11.41 -7.82 3.74
CA PRO A 246 11.34 -7.85 2.28
C PRO A 246 11.50 -9.26 1.69
N HIS A 247 12.32 -10.11 2.34
CA HIS A 247 12.58 -11.47 1.88
C HIS A 247 11.33 -12.33 1.95
N TRP A 248 10.65 -12.33 3.10
CA TRP A 248 9.40 -13.06 3.25
C TRP A 248 8.36 -12.58 2.24
N LEU A 249 8.20 -11.27 2.08
CA LEU A 249 7.23 -10.71 1.14
C LEU A 249 7.48 -11.23 -0.28
N VAL A 250 8.70 -11.15 -0.77
CA VAL A 250 9.06 -11.64 -2.12
C VAL A 250 8.88 -13.16 -2.23
N GLN A 251 9.26 -13.92 -1.20
CA GLN A 251 9.07 -15.37 -1.18
C GLN A 251 7.60 -15.76 -1.37
N GLN A 252 6.66 -15.05 -0.70
CA GLN A 252 5.24 -15.33 -0.88
C GLN A 252 4.75 -15.03 -2.30
N LEU A 253 5.35 -14.07 -2.99
CA LEU A 253 5.00 -13.74 -4.36
C LEU A 253 5.50 -14.77 -5.37
N CYS A 254 6.65 -15.38 -5.10
CA CYS A 254 7.25 -16.42 -5.94
C CYS A 254 6.60 -17.78 -5.72
N HIS A 255 6.26 -18.13 -4.47
CA HIS A 255 5.70 -19.44 -4.10
C HIS A 255 4.16 -19.44 -4.00
N GLY A 256 3.55 -18.30 -3.66
CA GLY A 256 2.10 -18.11 -3.64
C GLY A 256 1.48 -17.84 -5.02
N GLY A 257 2.28 -17.89 -6.06
CA GLY A 257 1.86 -17.86 -7.45
C GLY A 257 1.12 -19.12 -7.82
N VAL A 258 -0.20 -19.09 -7.57
CA VAL A 258 -1.19 -19.81 -8.36
C VAL A 258 -0.94 -21.32 -8.52
N THR A 259 -1.51 -22.10 -7.66
CA THR A 259 -2.21 -23.27 -8.16
C THR A 259 -3.33 -22.73 -9.07
N SER A 260 -3.06 -22.65 -10.37
CA SER A 260 -4.09 -22.53 -11.39
C SER A 260 -5.08 -23.65 -11.11
N GLY A 261 -6.27 -23.27 -10.59
CA GLY A 261 -7.37 -24.19 -10.46
C GLY A 261 -7.62 -24.80 -11.84
N ARG A 262 -7.44 -26.13 -11.88
CA ARG A 262 -8.00 -26.98 -12.93
C ARG A 262 -9.51 -26.99 -12.79
#